data_3f412bcf7e062bc3bb1cd726cf8f71f4
#
_entry.id   3f412bcf7e062bc3bb1cd726cf8f71f4
#
_cell.length_a   1.000
_cell.length_b   1.000
_cell.length_c   1.000
_cell.angle_alpha   90.00
_cell.angle_beta   90.00
_cell.angle_gamma   90.00
#
_symmetry.space_group_name_H-M   'P 1'
#
loop_
_entity.id
_entity.type
_entity.pdbx_description
1 polymer ?
#
loop_
_entity_poly.entity_id
_entity_poly.type
_entity_poly.pdbx_seq_one_letter_code
_entity_poly.pdbx_strand_id
1 'polypeptide(L)'
;MEDSGIIDLFFQRSETAIENTSKKYGSYLSSIAYRILNSLEDSEEIVDDTYLRAWNAIPPTRPKVLKHFLSRITRNLSLDRLQYYAAEKRNAETIAMLEELEACLPDPHGSAETALEESELTEILNRFLGELEPLTCCVFLSRYYYAHTVKEVSEQFDLSEGKTKYLLKKTRSALRSRLIEEGITV
;
A
#
# COMPACT_ATOMS: atom_id res chain seq x y z
N MET A 1 -19.52 2.90 14.24
CA MET A 1 -20.39 2.53 13.09
C MET A 1 -19.71 1.39 12.30
N GLU A 2 -20.48 0.45 11.75
CA GLU A 2 -19.96 -0.63 10.90
C GLU A 2 -19.57 -0.11 9.52
N ASP A 3 -18.63 -0.79 8.83
CA ASP A 3 -18.13 -0.36 7.53
C ASP A 3 -19.21 -0.24 6.46
N SER A 4 -20.18 -1.17 6.46
CA SER A 4 -21.32 -1.12 5.54
C SER A 4 -22.13 0.17 5.69
N GLY A 5 -22.39 0.61 6.92
CA GLY A 5 -23.10 1.85 7.18
C GLY A 5 -22.33 3.09 6.72
N ILE A 6 -20.99 3.09 6.88
CA ILE A 6 -20.15 4.18 6.37
C ILE A 6 -20.20 4.21 4.83
N ILE A 7 -20.08 3.05 4.19
CA ILE A 7 -20.17 2.94 2.72
C ILE A 7 -21.53 3.43 2.23
N ASP A 8 -22.62 3.09 2.90
CA ASP A 8 -23.96 3.54 2.52
C ASP A 8 -24.12 5.07 2.63
N LEU A 9 -23.48 5.71 3.62
CA LEU A 9 -23.41 7.17 3.72
C LEU A 9 -22.64 7.81 2.54
N PHE A 10 -21.57 7.19 2.06
CA PHE A 10 -20.89 7.65 0.83
C PHE A 10 -21.80 7.55 -0.38
N PHE A 11 -22.57 6.46 -0.52
CA PHE A 11 -23.55 6.31 -1.61
C PHE A 11 -24.66 7.35 -1.54
N GLN A 12 -25.08 7.76 -0.34
CA GLN A 12 -26.06 8.82 -0.11
C GLN A 12 -25.47 10.23 -0.27
N ARG A 13 -24.17 10.37 -0.54
CA ARG A 13 -23.46 11.65 -0.59
C ARG A 13 -23.62 12.46 0.70
N SER A 14 -23.68 11.80 1.84
CA SER A 14 -23.76 12.44 3.15
C SER A 14 -22.36 12.81 3.66
N GLU A 15 -22.15 14.07 4.02
CA GLU A 15 -20.87 14.54 4.60
C GLU A 15 -20.49 13.78 5.87
N THR A 16 -21.47 13.23 6.59
CA THR A 16 -21.23 12.39 7.77
C THR A 16 -20.47 11.10 7.46
N ALA A 17 -20.36 10.70 6.16
CA ALA A 17 -19.50 9.59 5.73
C ALA A 17 -18.03 9.88 6.06
N ILE A 18 -17.55 11.09 5.75
CA ILE A 18 -16.18 11.53 6.02
C ILE A 18 -15.92 11.59 7.52
N GLU A 19 -16.83 12.19 8.29
CA GLU A 19 -16.70 12.26 9.76
C GLU A 19 -16.59 10.88 10.40
N ASN A 20 -17.46 9.94 10.02
CA ASN A 20 -17.43 8.58 10.55
C ASN A 20 -16.18 7.82 10.12
N THR A 21 -15.70 8.04 8.90
CA THR A 21 -14.45 7.48 8.39
C THR A 21 -13.27 8.02 9.20
N SER A 22 -13.19 9.31 9.41
CA SER A 22 -12.15 9.97 10.20
C SER A 22 -12.13 9.46 11.65
N LYS A 23 -13.27 9.41 12.32
CA LYS A 23 -13.37 8.86 13.68
C LYS A 23 -12.91 7.41 13.80
N LYS A 24 -13.20 6.58 12.78
CA LYS A 24 -12.88 5.14 12.81
C LYS A 24 -11.47 4.82 12.34
N TYR A 25 -10.97 5.52 11.33
CA TYR A 25 -9.74 5.17 10.62
C TYR A 25 -8.67 6.26 10.60
N GLY A 26 -8.98 7.49 11.03
CA GLY A 26 -8.07 8.63 10.93
C GLY A 26 -6.68 8.35 11.50
N SER A 27 -6.60 7.94 12.78
CA SER A 27 -5.31 7.62 13.42
C SER A 27 -4.53 6.50 12.72
N TYR A 28 -5.25 5.51 12.20
CA TYR A 28 -4.65 4.40 11.48
C TYR A 28 -4.08 4.87 10.12
N LEU A 29 -4.83 5.66 9.36
CA LEU A 29 -4.38 6.22 8.09
C LEU A 29 -3.20 7.19 8.29
N SER A 30 -3.25 8.05 9.32
CA SER A 30 -2.14 8.93 9.68
C SER A 30 -0.88 8.13 10.03
N SER A 31 -1.01 6.98 10.71
CA SER A 31 0.14 6.14 11.01
C SER A 31 0.78 5.53 9.76
N ILE A 32 -0.02 5.21 8.72
CA ILE A 32 0.50 4.74 7.43
C ILE A 32 1.26 5.87 6.73
N ALA A 33 0.63 7.05 6.60
CA ALA A 33 1.23 8.20 5.95
C ALA A 33 2.53 8.64 6.65
N TYR A 34 2.51 8.74 7.99
CA TYR A 34 3.67 9.14 8.77
C TYR A 34 4.87 8.18 8.63
N ARG A 35 4.63 6.88 8.56
CA ARG A 35 5.71 5.90 8.34
C ARG A 35 6.40 6.06 6.99
N ILE A 36 5.68 6.53 5.99
CA ILE A 36 6.23 6.76 4.65
C ILE A 36 6.89 8.12 4.55
N LEU A 37 6.24 9.18 5.06
CA LEU A 37 6.65 10.57 4.84
C LEU A 37 7.53 11.12 5.96
N ASN A 38 7.44 10.56 7.17
CA ASN A 38 8.11 11.03 8.38
C ASN A 38 7.87 12.54 8.66
N SER A 39 6.68 13.03 8.29
CA SER A 39 6.20 14.40 8.47
C SER A 39 4.75 14.35 8.95
N LEU A 40 4.44 15.04 10.05
CA LEU A 40 3.08 15.12 10.57
C LEU A 40 2.17 15.94 9.66
N GLU A 41 2.66 17.08 9.19
CA GLU A 41 1.92 17.99 8.31
C GLU A 41 1.53 17.30 7.00
N ASP A 42 2.50 16.70 6.31
CA ASP A 42 2.22 15.93 5.10
C ASP A 42 1.27 14.76 5.35
N SER A 43 1.40 14.11 6.51
CA SER A 43 0.54 12.97 6.85
C SER A 43 -0.91 13.39 7.05
N GLU A 44 -1.16 14.55 7.65
CA GLU A 44 -2.50 15.12 7.79
C GLU A 44 -3.09 15.45 6.42
N GLU A 45 -2.33 16.12 5.55
CA GLU A 45 -2.74 16.44 4.18
C GLU A 45 -3.09 15.18 3.37
N ILE A 46 -2.25 14.14 3.45
CA ILE A 46 -2.50 12.86 2.76
C ILE A 46 -3.76 12.17 3.28
N VAL A 47 -4.05 12.27 4.57
CA VAL A 47 -5.29 11.69 5.13
C VAL A 47 -6.52 12.43 4.62
N ASP A 48 -6.48 13.75 4.52
CA ASP A 48 -7.56 14.56 3.96
C ASP A 48 -7.76 14.25 2.46
N ASP A 49 -6.68 14.14 1.70
CA ASP A 49 -6.71 13.71 0.31
C ASP A 49 -7.27 12.28 0.15
N THR A 50 -6.99 11.39 1.10
CA THR A 50 -7.57 10.04 1.14
C THR A 50 -9.09 10.10 1.25
N TYR A 51 -9.62 10.97 2.12
CA TYR A 51 -11.07 11.15 2.25
C TYR A 51 -11.68 11.71 0.96
N LEU A 52 -11.04 12.68 0.34
CA LEU A 52 -11.49 13.26 -0.92
C LEU A 52 -11.49 12.22 -2.06
N ARG A 53 -10.43 11.41 -2.18
CA ARG A 53 -10.38 10.32 -3.17
C ARG A 53 -11.42 9.24 -2.88
N ALA A 54 -11.63 8.87 -1.62
CA ALA A 54 -12.68 7.92 -1.24
C ALA A 54 -14.07 8.47 -1.59
N TRP A 55 -14.33 9.75 -1.31
CA TRP A 55 -15.58 10.43 -1.68
C TRP A 55 -15.85 10.40 -3.18
N ASN A 56 -14.82 10.62 -3.99
CA ASN A 56 -14.96 10.61 -5.44
C ASN A 56 -15.09 9.19 -6.03
N ALA A 57 -14.49 8.20 -5.39
CA ALA A 57 -14.52 6.83 -5.87
C ALA A 57 -15.77 6.04 -5.41
N ILE A 58 -16.42 6.45 -4.32
CA ILE A 58 -17.64 5.83 -3.80
C ILE A 58 -18.81 6.83 -3.90
N PRO A 59 -19.84 6.60 -4.74
CA PRO A 59 -19.96 5.58 -5.78
C PRO A 59 -19.12 5.89 -7.04
N PRO A 60 -18.95 4.99 -8.01
CA PRO A 60 -19.64 3.69 -8.15
C PRO A 60 -18.99 2.53 -7.39
N THR A 61 -17.73 2.66 -6.99
CA THR A 61 -17.00 1.58 -6.30
C THR A 61 -17.67 1.25 -4.96
N ARG A 62 -17.90 -0.06 -4.70
CA ARG A 62 -18.37 -0.52 -3.39
C ARG A 62 -17.30 -1.45 -2.79
N PRO A 63 -16.39 -0.94 -1.94
CA PRO A 63 -15.31 -1.75 -1.38
C PRO A 63 -15.85 -2.86 -0.47
N LYS A 64 -15.31 -4.08 -0.61
CA LYS A 64 -15.64 -5.21 0.28
C LYS A 64 -15.14 -4.98 1.70
N VAL A 65 -13.97 -4.36 1.85
CA VAL A 65 -13.33 -4.02 3.13
C VAL A 65 -12.87 -2.56 3.05
N LEU A 66 -13.60 -1.68 3.73
CA LEU A 66 -13.35 -0.23 3.69
C LEU A 66 -11.93 0.12 4.19
N LYS A 67 -11.48 -0.55 5.25
CA LYS A 67 -10.13 -0.38 5.80
C LYS A 67 -9.05 -0.57 4.74
N HIS A 68 -9.11 -1.65 3.96
CA HIS A 68 -8.10 -1.95 2.92
C HIS A 68 -8.17 -0.96 1.76
N PHE A 69 -9.37 -0.57 1.37
CA PHE A 69 -9.57 0.43 0.33
C PHE A 69 -8.94 1.78 0.70
N LEU A 70 -9.21 2.28 1.92
CA LEU A 70 -8.62 3.53 2.42
C LEU A 70 -7.10 3.43 2.57
N SER A 71 -6.60 2.32 3.15
CA SER A 71 -5.15 2.10 3.31
C SER A 71 -4.40 2.15 1.99
N ARG A 72 -4.96 1.55 0.93
CA ARG A 72 -4.38 1.58 -0.42
C ARG A 72 -4.29 3.00 -0.95
N ILE A 73 -5.36 3.78 -0.82
CA ILE A 73 -5.39 5.19 -1.25
C ILE A 73 -4.32 5.99 -0.49
N THR A 74 -4.32 5.92 0.84
CA THR A 74 -3.35 6.64 1.69
C THR A 74 -1.92 6.29 1.34
N ARG A 75 -1.64 4.99 1.17
CA ARG A 75 -0.30 4.52 0.82
C ARG A 75 0.15 5.05 -0.55
N ASN A 76 -0.69 4.95 -1.57
CA ASN A 76 -0.35 5.44 -2.90
C ASN A 76 -0.08 6.94 -2.89
N LEU A 77 -0.95 7.73 -2.26
CA LEU A 77 -0.75 9.18 -2.11
C LEU A 77 0.55 9.51 -1.37
N SER A 78 0.87 8.77 -0.31
CA SER A 78 2.12 8.96 0.44
C SER A 78 3.34 8.63 -0.41
N LEU A 79 3.29 7.58 -1.23
CA LEU A 79 4.40 7.21 -2.12
C LEU A 79 4.57 8.24 -3.24
N ASP A 80 3.48 8.72 -3.85
CA ASP A 80 3.50 9.78 -4.85
C ASP A 80 4.15 11.05 -4.27
N ARG A 81 3.76 11.44 -3.05
CA ARG A 81 4.34 12.59 -2.33
C ARG A 81 5.82 12.37 -2.04
N LEU A 82 6.21 11.17 -1.62
CA LEU A 82 7.60 10.83 -1.34
C LEU A 82 8.46 10.92 -2.61
N GLN A 83 7.97 10.41 -3.75
CA GLN A 83 8.66 10.53 -5.03
C GLN A 83 8.87 12.00 -5.44
N TYR A 84 7.87 12.84 -5.21
CA TYR A 84 8.01 14.29 -5.43
C TYR A 84 9.13 14.89 -4.56
N TYR A 85 9.22 14.51 -3.27
CA TYR A 85 10.27 14.99 -2.37
C TYR A 85 11.63 14.29 -2.56
N ALA A 86 11.68 13.10 -3.13
CA ALA A 86 12.92 12.40 -3.44
C ALA A 86 13.77 13.16 -4.46
N ALA A 87 13.15 14.04 -5.26
CA ALA A 87 13.86 15.00 -6.10
C ALA A 87 14.58 16.09 -5.23
N GLU A 88 14.13 16.33 -4.00
CA GLU A 88 14.65 17.39 -3.13
C GLU A 88 15.37 16.93 -1.85
N LYS A 89 14.94 15.86 -1.17
CA LYS A 89 15.58 15.36 0.07
C LYS A 89 15.39 13.87 0.30
N ARG A 90 16.48 13.13 0.38
CA ARG A 90 16.56 11.67 0.49
C ARG A 90 16.18 11.15 1.88
N ASN A 91 15.08 10.43 1.99
CA ASN A 91 14.91 9.41 3.02
C ASN A 91 15.45 8.08 2.46
N ALA A 92 16.73 7.79 2.71
CA ALA A 92 17.47 6.70 2.08
C ALA A 92 16.82 5.30 2.25
N GLU A 93 16.13 5.06 3.36
CA GLU A 93 15.56 3.75 3.66
C GLU A 93 14.26 3.47 2.89
N THR A 94 13.45 4.50 2.70
CA THR A 94 12.19 4.37 1.94
C THR A 94 12.44 4.36 0.43
N ILE A 95 13.44 5.10 -0.03
CA ILE A 95 13.90 5.05 -1.43
C ILE A 95 14.44 3.66 -1.74
N ALA A 96 15.31 3.11 -0.89
CA ALA A 96 15.80 1.75 -1.06
C ALA A 96 14.68 0.70 -1.08
N MET A 97 13.61 0.89 -0.28
CA MET A 97 12.44 0.02 -0.30
C MET A 97 11.69 0.09 -1.64
N LEU A 98 11.52 1.30 -2.20
CA LEU A 98 10.88 1.48 -3.51
C LEU A 98 11.72 0.87 -4.62
N GLU A 99 13.02 1.17 -4.67
CA GLU A 99 13.96 0.59 -5.64
C GLU A 99 14.00 -0.95 -5.57
N GLU A 100 13.93 -1.50 -4.33
CA GLU A 100 13.83 -2.95 -4.12
C GLU A 100 12.57 -3.55 -4.72
N LEU A 101 11.44 -2.83 -4.67
CA LEU A 101 10.16 -3.31 -5.18
C LEU A 101 10.03 -3.06 -6.69
N GLU A 102 10.46 -1.89 -7.18
CA GLU A 102 10.49 -1.54 -8.61
C GLU A 102 11.32 -2.53 -9.43
N ALA A 103 12.44 -3.01 -8.88
CA ALA A 103 13.25 -4.05 -9.52
C ALA A 103 12.52 -5.41 -9.70
N CYS A 104 11.32 -5.56 -9.15
CA CYS A 104 10.54 -6.80 -9.17
C CYS A 104 9.18 -6.64 -9.84
N LEU A 105 8.74 -5.42 -10.12
CA LEU A 105 7.43 -5.12 -10.71
C LEU A 105 7.59 -4.48 -12.09
N PRO A 106 6.61 -4.63 -12.99
CA PRO A 106 6.61 -3.95 -14.29
C PRO A 106 6.56 -2.44 -14.13
N ASP A 107 7.11 -1.71 -15.10
CA ASP A 107 7.09 -0.24 -15.14
C ASP A 107 5.63 0.27 -15.20
N PRO A 108 5.18 1.07 -14.24
CA PRO A 108 3.82 1.60 -14.22
C PRO A 108 3.52 2.63 -15.33
N HIS A 109 4.52 3.08 -16.09
CA HIS A 109 4.37 4.08 -17.14
C HIS A 109 4.20 3.52 -18.56
N GLY A 110 4.06 2.20 -18.72
CA GLY A 110 3.77 1.54 -20.00
C GLY A 110 2.29 1.72 -20.41
N SER A 111 2.08 2.39 -21.51
CA SER A 111 0.87 2.62 -22.35
C SER A 111 -0.58 2.35 -21.86
N ALA A 112 -1.53 3.00 -22.52
CA ALA A 112 -2.96 3.15 -22.20
C ALA A 112 -3.88 1.89 -22.20
N GLU A 113 -3.34 0.68 -22.16
CA GLU A 113 -4.09 -0.60 -21.98
C GLU A 113 -4.25 -0.99 -20.49
N THR A 114 -3.86 -0.12 -19.62
CA THR A 114 -3.48 -0.28 -18.20
C THR A 114 -4.56 -0.84 -17.25
N ALA A 115 -5.85 -0.71 -17.52
CA ALA A 115 -6.87 -1.13 -16.52
C ALA A 115 -7.07 -2.66 -16.51
N LEU A 116 -6.88 -3.34 -17.64
CA LEU A 116 -6.97 -4.81 -17.73
C LEU A 116 -5.70 -5.44 -17.14
N GLU A 117 -4.55 -4.87 -17.49
CA GLU A 117 -3.23 -5.27 -16.98
C GLU A 117 -3.10 -5.08 -15.46
N GLU A 118 -3.64 -4.00 -14.89
CA GLU A 118 -3.71 -3.80 -13.43
C GLU A 118 -4.55 -4.87 -12.72
N SER A 119 -5.64 -5.31 -13.33
CA SER A 119 -6.49 -6.36 -12.80
C SER A 119 -5.78 -7.71 -12.79
N GLU A 120 -5.11 -8.06 -13.89
CA GLU A 120 -4.33 -9.30 -14.02
C GLU A 120 -3.16 -9.32 -13.05
N LEU A 121 -2.39 -8.23 -12.99
CA LEU A 121 -1.29 -8.08 -12.03
C LEU A 121 -1.78 -8.25 -10.58
N THR A 122 -2.92 -7.63 -10.24
CA THR A 122 -3.51 -7.74 -8.91
C THR A 122 -3.89 -9.18 -8.58
N GLU A 123 -4.45 -9.92 -9.54
CA GLU A 123 -4.81 -11.34 -9.36
C GLU A 123 -3.57 -12.22 -9.16
N ILE A 124 -2.52 -12.00 -9.96
CA ILE A 124 -1.24 -12.73 -9.84
C ILE A 124 -0.61 -12.46 -8.48
N LEU A 125 -0.55 -11.20 -8.04
CA LEU A 125 -0.03 -10.82 -6.73
C LEU A 125 -0.81 -11.44 -5.58
N ASN A 126 -2.15 -11.41 -5.65
CA ASN A 126 -2.99 -12.03 -4.61
C ASN A 126 -2.80 -13.54 -4.55
N ARG A 127 -2.67 -14.21 -5.70
CA ARG A 127 -2.39 -15.64 -5.77
C ARG A 127 -1.02 -15.96 -5.19
N PHE A 128 0.01 -15.23 -5.61
CA PHE A 128 1.37 -15.37 -5.09
C PHE A 128 1.42 -15.18 -3.57
N LEU A 129 0.80 -14.13 -3.03
CA LEU A 129 0.77 -13.88 -1.59
C LEU A 129 0.03 -14.99 -0.84
N GLY A 130 -1.03 -15.57 -1.43
CA GLY A 130 -1.78 -16.68 -0.85
C GLY A 130 -1.01 -18.00 -0.83
N GLU A 131 0.00 -18.19 -1.70
CA GLU A 131 0.86 -19.38 -1.74
C GLU A 131 2.06 -19.28 -0.77
N LEU A 132 2.36 -18.08 -0.24
CA LEU A 132 3.47 -17.90 0.70
C LEU A 132 3.16 -18.53 2.06
N GLU A 133 4.21 -19.01 2.70
CA GLU A 133 4.15 -19.39 4.11
C GLU A 133 3.71 -18.18 4.95
N PRO A 134 2.78 -18.36 5.95
CA PRO A 134 2.15 -17.24 6.65
C PRO A 134 3.11 -16.20 7.22
N LEU A 135 4.21 -16.63 7.85
CA LEU A 135 5.22 -15.70 8.38
C LEU A 135 5.88 -14.90 7.27
N THR A 136 6.23 -15.53 6.16
CA THR A 136 6.87 -14.88 5.02
C THR A 136 5.94 -13.86 4.38
N CYS A 137 4.66 -14.19 4.24
CA CYS A 137 3.63 -13.27 3.74
C CYS A 137 3.49 -12.05 4.67
N CYS A 138 3.39 -12.26 5.99
CA CYS A 138 3.29 -11.18 6.96
C CYS A 138 4.53 -10.27 6.94
N VAL A 139 5.73 -10.83 6.88
CA VAL A 139 7.00 -10.08 6.76
C VAL A 139 7.02 -9.25 5.49
N PHE A 140 6.61 -9.82 4.36
CA PHE A 140 6.55 -9.12 3.08
C PHE A 140 5.54 -7.97 3.10
N LEU A 141 4.30 -8.23 3.55
CA LEU A 141 3.27 -7.20 3.68
C LEU A 141 3.67 -6.11 4.68
N SER A 142 4.30 -6.48 5.80
CA SER A 142 4.77 -5.51 6.79
C SER A 142 5.78 -4.52 6.19
N ARG A 143 6.70 -5.01 5.38
CA ARG A 143 7.70 -4.19 4.69
C ARG A 143 7.11 -3.33 3.59
N TYR A 144 6.39 -3.94 2.63
CA TYR A 144 6.04 -3.27 1.37
C TYR A 144 4.64 -2.67 1.34
N TYR A 145 3.71 -3.20 2.11
CA TYR A 145 2.36 -2.65 2.20
C TYR A 145 2.21 -1.63 3.34
N TYR A 146 2.81 -1.92 4.51
CA TYR A 146 2.75 -1.03 5.67
C TYR A 146 3.97 -0.12 5.81
N ALA A 147 4.96 -0.21 4.92
CA ALA A 147 6.17 0.60 4.88
C ALA A 147 7.00 0.56 6.19
N HIS A 148 7.01 -0.59 6.88
CA HIS A 148 7.86 -0.78 8.06
C HIS A 148 9.32 -0.89 7.65
N THR A 149 10.24 -0.35 8.49
CA THR A 149 11.68 -0.58 8.34
C THR A 149 12.03 -2.05 8.58
N VAL A 150 13.17 -2.50 8.09
CA VAL A 150 13.65 -3.88 8.37
C VAL A 150 13.74 -4.13 9.87
N LYS A 151 14.16 -3.14 10.65
CA LYS A 151 14.26 -3.20 12.10
C LYS A 151 12.89 -3.43 12.75
N GLU A 152 11.90 -2.62 12.40
CA GLU A 152 10.51 -2.76 12.90
C GLU A 152 9.91 -4.12 12.55
N VAL A 153 10.10 -4.58 11.30
CA VAL A 153 9.67 -5.93 10.89
C VAL A 153 10.35 -7.01 11.71
N SER A 154 11.66 -6.87 11.95
CA SER A 154 12.43 -7.84 12.75
C SER A 154 11.91 -7.91 14.19
N GLU A 155 11.69 -6.76 14.82
CA GLU A 155 11.13 -6.66 16.17
C GLU A 155 9.69 -7.21 16.24
N GLN A 156 8.85 -6.90 15.24
CA GLN A 156 7.45 -7.32 15.20
C GLN A 156 7.29 -8.84 15.11
N PHE A 157 8.18 -9.53 14.41
CA PHE A 157 8.08 -10.98 14.16
C PHE A 157 9.12 -11.80 14.93
N ASP A 158 9.84 -11.18 15.86
CA ASP A 158 10.93 -11.82 16.66
C ASP A 158 11.96 -12.51 15.76
N LEU A 159 12.40 -11.78 14.73
CA LEU A 159 13.42 -12.22 13.78
C LEU A 159 14.69 -11.38 13.91
N SER A 160 15.85 -11.96 13.55
CA SER A 160 17.03 -11.13 13.32
C SER A 160 16.88 -10.33 12.02
N GLU A 161 17.49 -9.13 11.95
CA GLU A 161 17.48 -8.32 10.72
C GLU A 161 18.06 -9.10 9.51
N GLY A 162 19.09 -9.93 9.75
CA GLY A 162 19.65 -10.78 8.69
C GLY A 162 18.64 -11.78 8.15
N LYS A 163 17.84 -12.41 9.03
CA LYS A 163 16.76 -13.32 8.62
C LYS A 163 15.64 -12.59 7.88
N THR A 164 15.26 -11.42 8.36
CA THR A 164 14.25 -10.56 7.71
C THR A 164 14.70 -10.17 6.31
N LYS A 165 15.92 -9.65 6.15
CA LYS A 165 16.51 -9.30 4.85
C LYS A 165 16.54 -10.49 3.89
N TYR A 166 16.93 -11.67 4.40
CA TYR A 166 16.94 -12.91 3.62
C TYR A 166 15.54 -13.29 3.12
N LEU A 167 14.53 -13.28 4.01
CA LEU A 167 13.14 -13.59 3.65
C LEU A 167 12.62 -12.61 2.59
N LEU A 168 12.81 -11.31 2.79
CA LEU A 168 12.41 -10.28 1.83
C LEU A 168 13.07 -10.48 0.47
N LYS A 169 14.38 -10.69 0.43
CA LYS A 169 15.12 -10.94 -0.83
C LYS A 169 14.61 -12.20 -1.54
N LYS A 170 14.43 -13.30 -0.80
CA LYS A 170 13.94 -14.56 -1.35
C LYS A 170 12.53 -14.39 -1.94
N THR A 171 11.65 -13.69 -1.23
CA THR A 171 10.27 -13.47 -1.67
C THR A 171 10.20 -12.57 -2.90
N ARG A 172 11.01 -11.50 -2.97
CA ARG A 172 11.11 -10.67 -4.19
C ARG A 172 11.58 -11.46 -5.40
N SER A 173 12.61 -12.29 -5.22
CA SER A 173 13.10 -13.14 -6.31
C SER A 173 12.04 -14.14 -6.80
N ALA A 174 11.27 -14.73 -5.88
CA ALA A 174 10.17 -15.62 -6.23
C ALA A 174 9.03 -14.88 -6.95
N LEU A 175 8.68 -13.68 -6.48
CA LEU A 175 7.69 -12.83 -7.13
C LEU A 175 8.10 -12.49 -8.56
N ARG A 176 9.35 -12.03 -8.74
CA ARG A 176 9.88 -11.72 -10.08
C ARG A 176 9.81 -12.92 -11.02
N SER A 177 10.21 -14.12 -10.55
CA SER A 177 10.11 -15.34 -11.35
C SER A 177 8.67 -15.65 -11.74
N ARG A 178 7.73 -15.53 -10.80
CA ARG A 178 6.30 -15.74 -11.06
C ARG A 178 5.76 -14.77 -12.11
N LEU A 179 6.11 -13.49 -12.03
CA LEU A 179 5.67 -12.48 -13.00
C LEU A 179 6.19 -12.79 -14.41
N ILE A 180 7.45 -13.21 -14.53
CA ILE A 180 8.05 -13.64 -15.82
C ILE A 180 7.34 -14.88 -16.36
N GLU A 181 7.02 -15.88 -15.52
CA GLU A 181 6.29 -17.10 -15.91
C GLU A 181 4.87 -16.80 -16.43
N GLU A 182 4.22 -15.78 -15.85
CA GLU A 182 2.88 -15.30 -16.28
C GLU A 182 2.97 -14.33 -17.49
N GLY A 183 4.18 -14.15 -18.08
CA GLY A 183 4.38 -13.34 -19.30
C GLY A 183 4.53 -11.84 -19.05
N ILE A 184 4.68 -11.41 -17.80
CA ILE A 184 4.87 -10.00 -17.45
C ILE A 184 6.36 -9.66 -17.54
N THR A 185 6.69 -8.65 -18.35
CA THR A 185 8.05 -8.13 -18.47
C THR A 185 8.42 -7.29 -17.24
N VAL A 186 9.50 -7.66 -16.51
CA VAL A 186 9.93 -7.04 -15.24
C VAL A 186 11.39 -6.60 -15.33
#